data_92117a24ffa0e3068751a437fd249860
#
_entry.id   92117a24ffa0e3068751a437fd249860
#
_cell.length_a   1.000
_cell.length_b   1.000
_cell.length_c   1.000
_cell.angle_alpha   90.00
_cell.angle_beta   90.00
_cell.angle_gamma   90.00
#
_symmetry.space_group_name_H-M   'P 1'
#
loop_
_entity.id
_entity.type
_entity.pdbx_description
1 polymer ?
#
loop_
_entity_poly.entity_id
_entity_poly.type
_entity_poly.pdbx_seq_one_letter_code
_entity_poly.pdbx_strand_id
1 'polypeptide(L)'
;STIIYQGSLVAVNTSGYAVPASATASLIVIGVAETKKDNSAGSAGDLSVVARRGAFYFANSSTTAAVSDAHVGRPCYAVDDNTVAIHSIDTSRPIAGIVLGVDDNGVLVEVGLDQGQNGACDYAYLAGADLSTTGQYLFVKLNGSSAVVLADTAGEAALGVLQNAPASGALAIVRRRGRSIVVAGGTIADGSLLATAVTTARAKAAVAGTVSGSNVVGSYVMGYALGDGTSGSNMLMDVHPSGVVATTAA
;
A
#
# COMPACT_ATOMS: atom_id res chain seq x y z
N SER A 1 -27.58 -15.45 0.89
CA SER A 1 -27.78 -15.71 -0.56
C SER A 1 -26.92 -14.74 -1.35
N THR A 2 -26.12 -15.21 -2.30
CA THR A 2 -25.18 -14.39 -3.05
C THR A 2 -25.24 -14.77 -4.53
N ILE A 3 -25.39 -13.76 -5.39
CA ILE A 3 -25.28 -13.90 -6.84
C ILE A 3 -24.09 -13.06 -7.28
N ILE A 4 -23.17 -13.66 -8.03
CA ILE A 4 -22.05 -12.98 -8.69
C ILE A 4 -22.34 -13.01 -10.19
N TYR A 5 -22.48 -11.84 -10.81
CA TYR A 5 -22.77 -11.73 -12.23
C TYR A 5 -21.49 -11.80 -13.06
N GLN A 6 -21.60 -12.30 -14.28
CA GLN A 6 -20.50 -12.24 -15.24
C GLN A 6 -20.10 -10.77 -15.49
N GLY A 7 -18.79 -10.50 -15.47
CA GLY A 7 -18.24 -9.15 -15.67
C GLY A 7 -18.17 -8.31 -14.40
N SER A 8 -18.74 -8.77 -13.28
CA SER A 8 -18.68 -8.00 -12.03
C SER A 8 -17.36 -8.20 -11.29
N LEU A 9 -16.95 -7.19 -10.51
CA LEU A 9 -15.81 -7.27 -9.58
C LEU A 9 -16.10 -8.29 -8.49
N VAL A 10 -15.20 -9.25 -8.35
CA VAL A 10 -15.21 -10.28 -7.30
C VAL A 10 -14.25 -9.89 -6.20
N ALA A 11 -14.75 -9.92 -4.97
CA ALA A 11 -13.93 -9.74 -3.78
C ALA A 11 -14.00 -10.97 -2.86
N VAL A 12 -13.04 -11.09 -1.96
CA VAL A 12 -13.03 -12.08 -0.88
C VAL A 12 -13.32 -11.37 0.43
N ASN A 13 -14.24 -11.92 1.21
CA ASN A 13 -14.58 -11.41 2.54
C ASN A 13 -13.64 -11.98 3.62
N THR A 14 -13.79 -11.51 4.86
CA THR A 14 -12.96 -11.95 6.00
C THR A 14 -13.06 -13.44 6.33
N SER A 15 -14.12 -14.11 5.89
CA SER A 15 -14.30 -15.56 6.04
C SER A 15 -13.71 -16.37 4.87
N GLY A 16 -13.07 -15.72 3.89
CA GLY A 16 -12.45 -16.37 2.73
C GLY A 16 -13.42 -16.70 1.59
N TYR A 17 -14.66 -16.25 1.64
CA TYR A 17 -15.64 -16.51 0.57
C TYR A 17 -15.67 -15.40 -0.47
N ALA A 18 -15.87 -15.82 -1.73
CA ALA A 18 -16.07 -14.89 -2.83
C ALA A 18 -17.45 -14.21 -2.73
N VAL A 19 -17.46 -12.90 -2.88
CA VAL A 19 -18.66 -12.06 -2.86
C VAL A 19 -18.56 -10.99 -3.96
N PRO A 20 -19.67 -10.39 -4.43
CA PRO A 20 -19.60 -9.18 -5.24
C PRO A 20 -18.85 -8.09 -4.48
N ALA A 21 -18.02 -7.31 -5.16
CA ALA A 21 -17.38 -6.17 -4.54
C ALA A 21 -18.42 -5.12 -4.11
N SER A 22 -18.13 -4.42 -3.03
CA SER A 22 -18.97 -3.36 -2.47
C SER A 22 -18.11 -2.36 -1.71
N ALA A 23 -18.68 -1.23 -1.29
CA ALA A 23 -18.02 -0.25 -0.45
C ALA A 23 -17.84 -0.78 0.99
N THR A 24 -17.06 -1.84 1.15
CA THR A 24 -16.76 -2.49 2.44
C THR A 24 -15.25 -2.68 2.58
N ALA A 25 -14.65 -1.98 3.52
CA ALA A 25 -13.19 -1.88 3.71
C ALA A 25 -12.47 -3.21 3.89
N SER A 26 -13.14 -4.21 4.47
CA SER A 26 -12.56 -5.53 4.74
C SER A 26 -12.53 -6.46 3.52
N LEU A 27 -13.12 -6.06 2.40
CA LEU A 27 -13.09 -6.84 1.17
C LEU A 27 -11.77 -6.68 0.43
N ILE A 28 -11.32 -7.76 -0.20
CA ILE A 28 -10.14 -7.78 -1.08
C ILE A 28 -10.60 -8.16 -2.49
N VAL A 29 -10.52 -7.21 -3.42
CA VAL A 29 -10.86 -7.46 -4.84
C VAL A 29 -9.80 -8.39 -5.45
N ILE A 30 -10.25 -9.47 -6.09
CA ILE A 30 -9.37 -10.51 -6.63
C ILE A 30 -9.41 -10.64 -8.15
N GLY A 31 -10.41 -10.06 -8.80
CA GLY A 31 -10.60 -10.15 -10.25
C GLY A 31 -12.02 -9.85 -10.69
N VAL A 32 -12.34 -10.22 -11.92
CA VAL A 32 -13.64 -10.07 -12.57
C VAL A 32 -14.21 -11.44 -12.87
N ALA A 33 -15.49 -11.67 -12.56
CA ALA A 33 -16.14 -12.96 -12.75
C ALA A 33 -16.24 -13.34 -14.24
N GLU A 34 -15.76 -14.50 -14.61
CA GLU A 34 -15.88 -15.02 -15.98
C GLU A 34 -17.28 -15.50 -16.33
N THR A 35 -18.01 -15.99 -15.35
CA THR A 35 -19.36 -16.53 -15.53
C THR A 35 -20.25 -16.14 -14.34
N LYS A 36 -21.54 -16.04 -14.57
CA LYS A 36 -22.53 -15.87 -13.49
C LYS A 36 -22.49 -17.10 -12.56
N LYS A 37 -22.51 -16.84 -11.24
CA LYS A 37 -22.72 -17.86 -10.21
C LYS A 37 -23.88 -17.42 -9.31
N ASP A 38 -24.87 -18.29 -9.17
CA ASP A 38 -26.05 -18.04 -8.36
C ASP A 38 -26.10 -19.04 -7.21
N ASN A 39 -25.70 -18.57 -6.03
CA ASN A 39 -25.71 -19.32 -4.78
C ASN A 39 -26.83 -18.82 -3.85
N SER A 40 -27.91 -18.29 -4.41
CA SER A 40 -29.01 -17.70 -3.62
C SER A 40 -29.77 -18.74 -2.79
N ALA A 41 -29.79 -20.00 -3.24
CA ALA A 41 -30.44 -21.12 -2.55
C ALA A 41 -29.47 -22.03 -1.78
N GLY A 42 -28.14 -21.77 -1.88
CA GLY A 42 -27.10 -22.59 -1.26
C GLY A 42 -26.48 -21.98 -0.02
N SER A 43 -25.53 -22.72 0.55
CA SER A 43 -24.71 -22.28 1.69
C SER A 43 -23.41 -21.63 1.21
N ALA A 44 -22.75 -20.85 2.08
CA ALA A 44 -21.44 -20.28 1.78
C ALA A 44 -20.42 -21.40 1.44
N GLY A 45 -19.77 -21.28 0.29
CA GLY A 45 -18.79 -22.27 -0.19
C GLY A 45 -19.34 -23.38 -1.10
N ASP A 46 -20.65 -23.48 -1.32
CA ASP A 46 -21.23 -24.52 -2.16
C ASP A 46 -20.84 -24.37 -3.64
N LEU A 47 -20.58 -23.14 -4.11
CA LEU A 47 -20.17 -22.87 -5.47
C LEU A 47 -18.82 -22.16 -5.53
N SER A 48 -18.05 -22.46 -6.59
CA SER A 48 -16.82 -21.75 -6.91
C SER A 48 -17.03 -20.78 -8.06
N VAL A 49 -16.38 -19.62 -8.00
CA VAL A 49 -16.32 -18.61 -9.08
C VAL A 49 -14.90 -18.55 -9.64
N VAL A 50 -14.80 -18.44 -10.97
CA VAL A 50 -13.54 -18.12 -11.64
C VAL A 50 -13.46 -16.63 -11.80
N ALA A 51 -12.45 -16.01 -11.20
CA ALA A 51 -12.16 -14.59 -11.31
C ALA A 51 -10.92 -14.39 -12.20
N ARG A 52 -11.04 -13.59 -13.25
CA ARG A 52 -9.98 -13.26 -14.18
C ARG A 52 -9.38 -11.89 -13.84
N ARG A 53 -8.08 -11.78 -13.95
CA ARG A 53 -7.32 -10.53 -13.83
C ARG A 53 -7.08 -9.93 -15.21
N GLY A 54 -6.86 -8.63 -15.25
CA GLY A 54 -6.57 -7.91 -16.49
C GLY A 54 -7.27 -6.55 -16.54
N ALA A 55 -7.32 -5.95 -17.74
CA ALA A 55 -7.95 -4.66 -17.96
C ALA A 55 -9.42 -4.81 -18.33
N PHE A 56 -10.31 -4.13 -17.59
CA PHE A 56 -11.76 -4.17 -17.77
C PHE A 56 -12.37 -2.78 -17.61
N TYR A 57 -13.49 -2.54 -18.28
CA TYR A 57 -14.28 -1.32 -18.13
C TYR A 57 -15.30 -1.44 -16.99
N PHE A 58 -15.41 -0.36 -16.21
CA PHE A 58 -16.39 -0.21 -15.15
C PHE A 58 -17.10 1.12 -15.26
N ALA A 59 -18.29 1.21 -14.72
CA ALA A 59 -19.02 2.46 -14.60
C ALA A 59 -18.21 3.43 -13.73
N ASN A 60 -18.22 4.70 -14.12
CA ASN A 60 -17.59 5.76 -13.35
C ASN A 60 -18.51 6.25 -12.25
N SER A 61 -17.99 6.52 -11.07
CA SER A 61 -18.74 7.20 -10.02
C SER A 61 -19.09 8.63 -10.46
N SER A 62 -19.97 9.29 -9.72
CA SER A 62 -20.42 10.63 -10.03
C SER A 62 -19.81 11.68 -9.10
N THR A 63 -19.94 12.95 -9.47
CA THR A 63 -19.54 14.12 -8.68
C THR A 63 -18.06 14.16 -8.34
N THR A 64 -17.70 14.48 -7.10
CA THR A 64 -16.31 14.62 -6.63
C THR A 64 -15.54 13.30 -6.56
N ALA A 65 -16.22 12.17 -6.62
CA ALA A 65 -15.61 10.84 -6.62
C ALA A 65 -15.36 10.27 -8.03
N ALA A 66 -15.75 11.01 -9.08
CA ALA A 66 -15.54 10.56 -10.46
C ALA A 66 -14.06 10.45 -10.82
N VAL A 67 -13.72 9.39 -11.53
CA VAL A 67 -12.40 9.19 -12.13
C VAL A 67 -12.30 10.03 -13.41
N SER A 68 -11.16 10.66 -13.65
CA SER A 68 -10.85 11.41 -14.86
C SER A 68 -9.47 11.06 -15.38
N ASP A 69 -9.06 11.59 -16.54
CA ASP A 69 -7.73 11.36 -17.12
C ASP A 69 -6.58 11.76 -16.19
N ALA A 70 -6.80 12.74 -15.31
CA ALA A 70 -5.80 13.13 -14.31
C ALA A 70 -5.49 12.00 -13.29
N HIS A 71 -6.28 10.94 -13.28
CA HIS A 71 -6.13 9.82 -12.36
C HIS A 71 -5.53 8.57 -13.02
N VAL A 72 -5.14 8.63 -14.30
CA VAL A 72 -4.44 7.54 -14.97
C VAL A 72 -3.16 7.18 -14.22
N GLY A 73 -2.93 5.88 -14.00
CA GLY A 73 -1.83 5.35 -13.21
C GLY A 73 -2.07 5.36 -11.69
N ARG A 74 -3.22 5.86 -11.22
CA ARG A 74 -3.57 5.88 -9.79
C ARG A 74 -4.54 4.76 -9.43
N PRO A 75 -4.55 4.31 -8.15
CA PRO A 75 -5.54 3.35 -7.69
C PRO A 75 -6.96 3.95 -7.74
N CYS A 76 -7.93 3.12 -8.10
CA CYS A 76 -9.35 3.39 -7.93
C CYS A 76 -9.99 2.38 -6.98
N TYR A 77 -11.17 2.69 -6.50
CA TYR A 77 -11.84 1.97 -5.41
C TYR A 77 -13.21 1.48 -5.86
N ALA A 78 -13.60 0.27 -5.41
CA ALA A 78 -14.92 -0.27 -5.72
C ALA A 78 -16.00 0.44 -4.91
N VAL A 79 -17.00 0.96 -5.60
CA VAL A 79 -18.26 1.47 -5.02
C VAL A 79 -19.24 0.32 -4.85
N ASP A 80 -19.33 -0.48 -5.90
CA ASP A 80 -20.06 -1.74 -5.99
C ASP A 80 -19.32 -2.69 -6.94
N ASP A 81 -19.96 -3.74 -7.39
CA ASP A 81 -19.37 -4.77 -8.25
C ASP A 81 -19.23 -4.35 -9.74
N ASN A 82 -19.70 -3.16 -10.10
CA ASN A 82 -19.59 -2.62 -11.46
C ASN A 82 -19.16 -1.15 -11.52
N THR A 83 -19.02 -0.46 -10.39
CA THR A 83 -18.73 0.98 -10.33
C THR A 83 -17.45 1.25 -9.56
N VAL A 84 -16.59 2.14 -10.11
CA VAL A 84 -15.36 2.56 -9.47
C VAL A 84 -15.34 4.07 -9.21
N ALA A 85 -14.54 4.47 -8.21
CA ALA A 85 -14.36 5.85 -7.77
C ALA A 85 -12.89 6.15 -7.50
N ILE A 86 -12.50 7.44 -7.50
CA ILE A 86 -11.12 7.84 -7.19
C ILE A 86 -10.84 7.86 -5.67
N HIS A 87 -11.85 7.98 -4.84
CA HIS A 87 -11.67 8.07 -3.40
C HIS A 87 -12.22 6.83 -2.67
N SER A 88 -11.49 6.37 -1.66
CA SER A 88 -12.02 5.56 -0.60
C SER A 88 -12.65 6.48 0.44
N ILE A 89 -13.93 6.86 0.26
CA ILE A 89 -14.62 7.68 1.27
C ILE A 89 -14.49 6.99 2.62
N ASP A 90 -13.89 7.67 3.60
CA ASP A 90 -13.71 7.20 4.98
C ASP A 90 -13.02 5.81 5.09
N THR A 91 -12.12 5.48 4.16
CA THR A 91 -11.47 4.16 4.09
C THR A 91 -12.42 2.96 3.94
N SER A 92 -13.69 3.21 3.60
CA SER A 92 -14.72 2.17 3.52
C SER A 92 -14.72 1.36 2.23
N ARG A 93 -13.97 1.78 1.20
CA ARG A 93 -13.95 1.14 -0.11
C ARG A 93 -12.68 0.34 -0.33
N PRO A 94 -12.78 -0.92 -0.78
CA PRO A 94 -11.61 -1.68 -1.20
C PRO A 94 -11.05 -1.14 -2.52
N ILE A 95 -9.74 -1.30 -2.73
CA ILE A 95 -9.11 -0.96 -4.00
C ILE A 95 -9.64 -1.91 -5.08
N ALA A 96 -10.11 -1.36 -6.20
CA ALA A 96 -10.56 -2.12 -7.36
C ALA A 96 -9.39 -2.47 -8.30
N GLY A 97 -8.48 -1.52 -8.52
CA GLY A 97 -7.35 -1.67 -9.42
C GLY A 97 -6.66 -0.35 -9.73
N ILE A 98 -5.90 -0.31 -10.82
CA ILE A 98 -5.22 0.89 -11.32
C ILE A 98 -5.96 1.42 -12.55
N VAL A 99 -6.19 2.72 -12.60
CA VAL A 99 -6.80 3.40 -13.75
C VAL A 99 -5.83 3.38 -14.92
N LEU A 100 -6.24 2.80 -16.05
CA LEU A 100 -5.50 2.83 -17.32
C LEU A 100 -5.99 3.91 -18.26
N GLY A 101 -7.26 4.31 -18.16
CA GLY A 101 -7.87 5.35 -18.98
C GLY A 101 -9.33 5.60 -18.60
N VAL A 102 -9.90 6.68 -19.15
CA VAL A 102 -11.32 7.03 -19.02
C VAL A 102 -11.82 7.42 -20.40
N ASP A 103 -12.93 6.83 -20.84
CA ASP A 103 -13.58 7.14 -22.11
C ASP A 103 -15.10 7.01 -22.03
N ASP A 104 -15.80 7.05 -23.17
CA ASP A 104 -17.26 6.93 -23.23
C ASP A 104 -17.79 5.56 -22.77
N ASN A 105 -16.96 4.53 -22.70
CA ASN A 105 -17.30 3.20 -22.18
C ASN A 105 -17.17 3.13 -20.65
N GLY A 106 -16.56 4.13 -20.02
CA GLY A 106 -16.36 4.21 -18.59
C GLY A 106 -14.88 4.33 -18.19
N VAL A 107 -14.51 3.70 -17.09
CA VAL A 107 -13.16 3.68 -16.55
C VAL A 107 -12.51 2.35 -16.90
N LEU A 108 -11.43 2.37 -17.66
CA LEU A 108 -10.60 1.20 -17.92
C LEU A 108 -9.68 0.99 -16.71
N VAL A 109 -9.83 -0.14 -16.07
CA VAL A 109 -9.11 -0.48 -14.82
C VAL A 109 -8.35 -1.79 -14.99
N GLU A 110 -7.07 -1.80 -14.62
CA GLU A 110 -6.31 -3.04 -14.47
C GLU A 110 -6.61 -3.66 -13.11
N VAL A 111 -7.31 -4.79 -13.13
CA VAL A 111 -7.76 -5.52 -11.94
C VAL A 111 -6.84 -6.71 -11.67
N GLY A 112 -6.32 -6.83 -10.45
CA GLY A 112 -5.47 -7.94 -10.03
C GLY A 112 -5.07 -7.87 -8.57
N LEU A 113 -4.60 -8.98 -7.99
CA LEU A 113 -4.20 -9.02 -6.56
C LEU A 113 -3.07 -8.05 -6.24
N ASP A 114 -2.16 -7.80 -7.18
CA ASP A 114 -1.05 -6.85 -6.99
C ASP A 114 -1.52 -5.39 -6.98
N GLN A 115 -2.69 -5.12 -7.57
CA GLN A 115 -3.25 -3.79 -7.69
C GLN A 115 -4.01 -3.37 -6.42
N GLY A 116 -4.67 -4.32 -5.77
CA GLY A 116 -5.51 -4.07 -4.59
C GLY A 116 -4.73 -3.86 -3.29
N GLN A 117 -3.50 -4.34 -3.22
CA GLN A 117 -2.68 -4.28 -2.01
C GLN A 117 -1.51 -3.30 -2.11
N ASN A 118 -1.64 -2.25 -2.92
CA ASN A 118 -0.63 -1.17 -3.03
C ASN A 118 0.76 -1.63 -3.52
N GLY A 119 0.86 -2.72 -4.26
CA GLY A 119 2.16 -3.28 -4.64
C GLY A 119 3.02 -3.63 -3.41
N ALA A 120 2.39 -3.91 -2.27
CA ALA A 120 3.10 -4.20 -1.03
C ALA A 120 3.90 -5.50 -1.17
N CYS A 121 5.20 -5.39 -0.97
CA CYS A 121 6.10 -6.53 -0.93
C CYS A 121 6.61 -6.71 0.50
N ASP A 122 6.09 -7.71 1.18
CA ASP A 122 6.48 -8.07 2.54
C ASP A 122 7.43 -9.27 2.50
N TYR A 123 8.51 -9.17 3.25
CA TYR A 123 9.51 -10.21 3.39
C TYR A 123 9.70 -10.58 4.85
N ALA A 124 9.98 -11.85 5.08
CA ALA A 124 10.23 -12.39 6.42
C ALA A 124 11.74 -12.43 6.71
N TYR A 125 12.11 -11.93 7.87
CA TYR A 125 13.48 -11.94 8.42
C TYR A 125 13.46 -12.40 9.87
N LEU A 126 14.61 -12.68 10.47
CA LEU A 126 14.70 -12.83 11.91
C LEU A 126 14.89 -11.46 12.57
N ALA A 127 14.28 -11.23 13.71
CA ALA A 127 14.55 -10.05 14.52
C ALA A 127 15.88 -10.19 15.23
N GLY A 128 16.82 -9.28 14.97
CA GLY A 128 18.15 -9.26 15.58
C GLY A 128 18.18 -8.60 16.98
N ALA A 129 17.04 -8.06 17.41
CA ALA A 129 16.84 -7.47 18.72
C ALA A 129 15.38 -7.66 19.14
N ASP A 130 15.04 -7.39 20.41
CA ASP A 130 13.66 -7.35 20.86
C ASP A 130 12.98 -6.06 20.35
N LEU A 131 12.03 -6.23 19.43
CA LEU A 131 11.26 -5.16 18.79
C LEU A 131 9.77 -5.20 19.21
N SER A 132 9.44 -5.97 20.25
CA SER A 132 8.06 -6.28 20.65
C SER A 132 7.30 -5.09 21.23
N THR A 133 7.98 -4.12 21.80
CA THR A 133 7.34 -2.97 22.46
C THR A 133 7.33 -1.70 21.62
N THR A 134 8.31 -1.49 20.75
CA THR A 134 8.49 -0.21 20.05
C THR A 134 8.84 -0.34 18.58
N GLY A 135 8.99 -1.56 18.06
CA GLY A 135 9.51 -1.77 16.69
C GLY A 135 8.49 -1.62 15.57
N GLN A 136 7.19 -1.82 15.85
CA GLN A 136 6.17 -1.80 14.81
C GLN A 136 6.06 -0.43 14.13
N TYR A 137 5.98 -0.45 12.80
CA TYR A 137 5.90 0.73 11.94
C TYR A 137 7.14 1.65 11.98
N LEU A 138 8.28 1.12 12.42
CA LEU A 138 9.57 1.79 12.34
C LEU A 138 10.41 1.27 11.17
N PHE A 139 11.36 2.07 10.74
CA PHE A 139 12.33 1.63 9.74
C PHE A 139 13.32 0.63 10.33
N VAL A 140 13.61 -0.41 9.56
CA VAL A 140 14.59 -1.45 9.94
C VAL A 140 15.66 -1.61 8.88
N LYS A 141 16.85 -2.04 9.31
CA LYS A 141 18.01 -2.38 8.47
C LYS A 141 18.47 -3.81 8.79
N LEU A 142 19.27 -4.40 7.89
CA LEU A 142 19.96 -5.63 8.20
C LEU A 142 21.13 -5.34 9.14
N ASN A 143 21.29 -6.15 10.18
CA ASN A 143 22.55 -6.26 10.88
C ASN A 143 23.50 -7.18 10.08
N GLY A 144 24.78 -7.18 10.31
CA GLY A 144 25.74 -8.00 9.54
C GLY A 144 25.48 -9.53 9.53
N SER A 145 24.43 -10.02 10.20
CA SER A 145 24.05 -11.43 10.35
C SER A 145 22.71 -11.78 9.69
N SER A 146 22.25 -11.01 8.72
CA SER A 146 20.99 -11.21 7.98
C SER A 146 19.70 -11.08 8.84
N ALA A 147 19.80 -10.63 10.08
CA ALA A 147 18.65 -10.29 10.92
C ALA A 147 18.35 -8.80 10.84
N VAL A 148 17.13 -8.41 11.16
CA VAL A 148 16.71 -7.00 11.13
C VAL A 148 16.80 -6.37 12.52
N VAL A 149 17.28 -5.13 12.53
CA VAL A 149 17.34 -4.23 13.68
C VAL A 149 16.79 -2.86 13.28
N LEU A 150 16.52 -1.99 14.24
CA LEU A 150 16.07 -0.62 13.95
C LEU A 150 17.13 0.14 13.12
N ALA A 151 16.67 0.90 12.15
CA ALA A 151 17.49 1.84 11.38
C ALA A 151 17.50 3.18 12.12
N ASP A 152 18.40 3.34 13.06
CA ASP A 152 18.44 4.40 14.05
C ASP A 152 19.45 5.53 13.77
N THR A 153 20.11 5.47 12.62
CA THR A 153 21.00 6.55 12.16
C THR A 153 20.26 7.46 11.18
N ALA A 154 20.41 8.76 11.37
CA ALA A 154 19.71 9.75 10.54
C ALA A 154 20.07 9.61 9.05
N GLY A 155 19.04 9.41 8.21
CA GLY A 155 19.20 9.35 6.77
C GLY A 155 19.95 8.11 6.25
N GLU A 156 20.15 7.09 7.07
CA GLU A 156 20.74 5.82 6.62
C GLU A 156 19.82 5.03 5.70
N ALA A 157 20.42 4.14 4.92
CA ALA A 157 19.67 3.20 4.10
C ALA A 157 18.97 2.17 4.99
N ALA A 158 17.63 2.19 5.00
CA ALA A 158 16.83 1.16 5.64
C ALA A 158 16.35 0.12 4.62
N LEU A 159 16.04 -1.07 5.10
CA LEU A 159 15.51 -2.17 4.30
C LEU A 159 14.03 -1.95 3.96
N GLY A 160 13.27 -1.41 4.92
CA GLY A 160 11.84 -1.19 4.81
C GLY A 160 11.22 -0.83 6.15
N VAL A 161 9.90 -0.99 6.25
CA VAL A 161 9.09 -0.71 7.44
C VAL A 161 8.63 -2.01 8.10
N LEU A 162 8.89 -2.16 9.39
CA LEU A 162 8.47 -3.33 10.18
C LEU A 162 6.95 -3.34 10.37
N GLN A 163 6.29 -4.43 10.00
CA GLN A 163 4.83 -4.55 10.02
C GLN A 163 4.29 -5.19 11.31
N ASN A 164 5.12 -5.91 12.07
CA ASN A 164 4.77 -6.57 13.32
C ASN A 164 5.69 -6.14 14.46
N ALA A 165 5.52 -6.72 15.64
CA ALA A 165 6.30 -6.42 16.84
C ALA A 165 6.96 -7.71 17.35
N PRO A 166 8.06 -8.20 16.70
CA PRO A 166 8.68 -9.46 17.06
C PRO A 166 9.62 -9.33 18.25
N ALA A 167 9.64 -10.36 19.11
CA ALA A 167 10.73 -10.55 20.07
C ALA A 167 12.04 -10.91 19.36
N SER A 168 13.18 -10.80 20.04
CA SER A 168 14.48 -11.21 19.49
C SER A 168 14.47 -12.66 19.01
N GLY A 169 14.96 -12.92 17.81
CA GLY A 169 14.95 -14.22 17.16
C GLY A 169 13.62 -14.66 16.56
N ALA A 170 12.52 -13.91 16.78
CA ALA A 170 11.23 -14.18 16.17
C ALA A 170 11.13 -13.63 14.75
N LEU A 171 10.08 -14.03 14.04
CA LEU A 171 9.86 -13.62 12.64
C LEU A 171 9.44 -12.15 12.57
N ALA A 172 10.23 -11.36 11.86
CA ALA A 172 9.99 -9.96 11.54
C ALA A 172 9.46 -9.86 10.11
N ILE A 173 8.30 -9.24 9.92
CA ILE A 173 7.69 -8.98 8.61
C ILE A 173 8.03 -7.55 8.21
N VAL A 174 8.77 -7.39 7.12
CA VAL A 174 9.28 -6.09 6.66
C VAL A 174 8.68 -5.74 5.30
N ARG A 175 7.97 -4.63 5.25
CA ARG A 175 7.46 -4.04 4.00
C ARG A 175 8.56 -3.28 3.28
N ARG A 176 8.96 -3.79 2.13
CA ARG A 176 10.01 -3.20 1.31
C ARG A 176 9.49 -2.33 0.18
N ARG A 177 8.23 -2.44 -0.16
CA ARG A 177 7.57 -1.68 -1.22
C ARG A 177 6.08 -1.54 -0.97
N GLY A 178 5.48 -0.44 -1.47
CA GLY A 178 4.05 -0.15 -1.40
C GLY A 178 3.62 0.56 -0.12
N ARG A 179 2.34 0.78 0.06
CA ARG A 179 1.82 1.57 1.17
C ARG A 179 2.05 0.90 2.52
N SER A 180 2.48 1.70 3.49
CA SER A 180 2.71 1.28 4.86
C SER A 180 2.30 2.38 5.83
N ILE A 181 1.88 1.98 7.03
CA ILE A 181 1.93 2.87 8.18
C ILE A 181 3.40 3.02 8.58
N VAL A 182 3.78 4.24 8.97
CA VAL A 182 5.08 4.55 9.59
C VAL A 182 4.88 5.55 10.72
N VAL A 183 5.70 5.47 11.76
CA VAL A 183 5.64 6.45 12.88
C VAL A 183 6.42 7.69 12.49
N ALA A 184 5.79 8.86 12.54
CA ALA A 184 6.44 10.15 12.28
C ALA A 184 7.39 10.53 13.43
N GLY A 185 8.57 11.01 13.10
CA GLY A 185 9.59 11.49 14.05
C GLY A 185 9.57 13.00 14.24
N GLY A 186 8.69 13.71 13.56
CA GLY A 186 8.53 15.17 13.58
C GLY A 186 7.34 15.60 12.75
N THR A 187 7.21 16.89 12.48
CA THR A 187 6.22 17.41 11.54
C THR A 187 6.64 17.07 10.12
N ILE A 188 5.75 16.41 9.39
CA ILE A 188 5.93 15.96 8.01
C ILE A 188 4.70 16.43 7.23
N ALA A 189 4.91 17.10 6.11
CA ALA A 189 3.82 17.49 5.21
C ALA A 189 3.55 16.38 4.18
N ASP A 190 2.32 16.29 3.71
CA ASP A 190 1.93 15.41 2.60
C ASP A 190 2.84 15.61 1.38
N GLY A 191 3.17 14.52 0.68
CA GLY A 191 4.07 14.52 -0.46
C GLY A 191 5.57 14.66 -0.13
N SER A 192 5.96 14.86 1.15
CA SER A 192 7.36 14.94 1.54
C SER A 192 8.10 13.64 1.29
N LEU A 193 9.33 13.72 0.76
CA LEU A 193 10.24 12.58 0.73
C LEU A 193 10.65 12.20 2.16
N LEU A 194 10.68 10.91 2.46
CA LEU A 194 10.90 10.39 3.80
C LEU A 194 12.25 9.69 3.92
N ALA A 195 12.89 9.90 5.07
CA ALA A 195 14.13 9.26 5.48
C ALA A 195 14.04 8.81 6.94
N THR A 196 15.04 8.04 7.39
CA THR A 196 15.17 7.60 8.78
C THR A 196 15.53 8.76 9.71
N ALA A 197 14.87 8.86 10.87
CA ALA A 197 15.23 9.78 11.94
C ALA A 197 16.30 9.17 12.85
N VAL A 198 17.16 10.04 13.42
CA VAL A 198 18.19 9.60 14.37
C VAL A 198 17.59 9.01 15.64
N THR A 199 18.19 7.97 16.17
CA THR A 199 17.91 7.27 17.44
C THR A 199 16.53 6.62 17.57
N THR A 200 15.56 6.96 16.72
CA THR A 200 14.17 6.50 16.88
C THR A 200 13.68 5.62 15.75
N ALA A 201 14.42 5.49 14.65
CA ALA A 201 14.04 4.77 13.42
C ALA A 201 12.66 5.17 12.84
N ARG A 202 12.16 6.36 13.22
CA ARG A 202 10.91 6.96 12.74
C ARG A 202 11.13 7.63 11.39
N ALA A 203 10.04 7.98 10.73
CA ALA A 203 10.09 8.76 9.51
C ALA A 203 10.36 10.26 9.82
N LYS A 204 11.21 10.88 9.03
CA LYS A 204 11.37 12.34 8.97
C LYS A 204 11.39 12.78 7.51
N ALA A 205 11.15 14.07 7.26
CA ALA A 205 11.37 14.63 5.93
C ALA A 205 12.85 14.45 5.54
N ALA A 206 13.09 13.98 4.34
CA ALA A 206 14.44 13.82 3.81
C ALA A 206 15.08 15.19 3.60
N VAL A 207 16.36 15.31 3.95
CA VAL A 207 17.13 16.52 3.70
C VAL A 207 17.94 16.31 2.42
N ALA A 208 17.85 17.28 1.50
CA ALA A 208 18.71 17.28 0.31
C ALA A 208 20.18 17.35 0.75
N GLY A 209 20.97 16.43 0.19
CA GLY A 209 22.39 16.36 0.49
C GLY A 209 23.21 17.31 -0.36
N THR A 210 24.37 17.67 0.12
CA THR A 210 25.40 18.38 -0.65
C THR A 210 26.44 17.40 -1.16
N VAL A 211 26.97 17.66 -2.37
CA VAL A 211 28.15 16.94 -2.87
C VAL A 211 29.39 17.63 -2.29
N SER A 212 30.18 16.89 -1.52
CA SER A 212 31.46 17.37 -0.99
C SER A 212 32.58 16.45 -1.49
N GLY A 213 33.35 16.93 -2.45
CA GLY A 213 34.37 16.12 -3.12
C GLY A 213 33.76 14.93 -3.88
N SER A 214 34.25 13.74 -3.61
CA SER A 214 33.73 12.48 -4.20
C SER A 214 32.55 11.90 -3.42
N ASN A 215 32.13 12.51 -2.33
CA ASN A 215 31.09 11.99 -1.43
C ASN A 215 29.79 12.74 -1.59
N VAL A 216 28.70 12.00 -1.73
CA VAL A 216 27.34 12.53 -1.66
C VAL A 216 26.86 12.35 -0.22
N VAL A 217 26.65 13.48 0.48
CA VAL A 217 26.12 13.47 1.84
C VAL A 217 24.65 13.90 1.78
N GLY A 218 23.73 13.00 2.03
CA GLY A 218 22.32 13.25 2.01
C GLY A 218 21.52 12.13 2.67
N SER A 219 20.22 12.35 2.83
CA SER A 219 19.34 11.32 3.36
C SER A 219 19.05 10.25 2.30
N TYR A 220 19.14 8.98 2.68
CA TYR A 220 18.60 7.90 1.87
C TYR A 220 17.08 7.96 1.89
N VAL A 221 16.46 8.06 0.72
CA VAL A 221 15.00 8.19 0.61
C VAL A 221 14.37 6.81 0.66
N MET A 222 13.42 6.67 1.58
CA MET A 222 12.65 5.43 1.80
C MET A 222 11.29 5.45 1.12
N GLY A 223 10.87 6.59 0.58
CA GLY A 223 9.58 6.80 -0.04
C GLY A 223 9.05 8.20 0.21
N TYR A 224 7.74 8.39 0.11
CA TYR A 224 7.11 9.69 0.34
C TYR A 224 5.85 9.57 1.20
N ALA A 225 5.51 10.68 1.88
CA ALA A 225 4.34 10.79 2.72
C ALA A 225 3.05 10.79 1.87
N LEU A 226 2.04 10.08 2.33
CA LEU A 226 0.68 10.06 1.77
C LEU A 226 -0.31 10.70 2.75
N GLY A 227 0.11 11.76 3.41
CA GLY A 227 -0.64 12.53 4.39
C GLY A 227 0.30 13.20 5.38
N ASP A 228 -0.23 14.14 6.16
CA ASP A 228 0.51 14.86 7.19
C ASP A 228 0.87 13.95 8.37
N GLY A 229 2.02 14.21 9.01
CA GLY A 229 2.47 13.52 10.21
C GLY A 229 2.92 14.48 11.28
N THR A 230 2.68 14.13 12.54
CA THR A 230 3.22 14.82 13.72
C THR A 230 4.03 13.85 14.56
N SER A 231 4.98 14.38 15.34
CA SER A 231 5.90 13.52 16.11
C SER A 231 5.17 12.48 16.95
N GLY A 232 5.49 11.21 16.75
CA GLY A 232 4.90 10.06 17.44
C GLY A 232 3.58 9.57 16.85
N SER A 233 2.97 10.27 15.88
CA SER A 233 1.76 9.79 15.22
C SER A 233 2.05 8.74 14.14
N ASN A 234 1.10 7.88 13.92
CA ASN A 234 1.06 7.00 12.74
C ASN A 234 0.63 7.82 11.53
N MET A 235 1.37 7.69 10.43
CA MET A 235 1.06 8.30 9.15
C MET A 235 1.17 7.27 8.03
N LEU A 236 0.53 7.56 6.90
CA LEU A 236 0.62 6.71 5.71
C LEU A 236 1.81 7.14 4.85
N MET A 237 2.56 6.18 4.32
CA MET A 237 3.62 6.40 3.33
C MET A 237 3.55 5.39 2.19
N ASP A 238 4.11 5.75 1.05
CA ASP A 238 4.50 4.78 0.03
C ASP A 238 5.98 4.43 0.21
N VAL A 239 6.25 3.17 0.54
CA VAL A 239 7.61 2.64 0.69
C VAL A 239 8.19 2.42 -0.70
N HIS A 240 9.20 3.20 -1.05
CA HIS A 240 9.87 3.12 -2.34
C HIS A 240 11.33 3.56 -2.18
N PRO A 241 12.21 2.68 -1.64
CA PRO A 241 13.62 3.01 -1.46
C PRO A 241 14.26 3.41 -2.79
N SER A 242 14.70 4.64 -2.92
CA SER A 242 15.15 5.23 -4.18
C SER A 242 16.58 5.78 -4.17
N GLY A 243 17.30 5.58 -3.09
CA GLY A 243 18.68 6.05 -2.95
C GLY A 243 18.80 7.44 -2.33
N VAL A 244 19.97 8.07 -2.47
CA VAL A 244 20.28 9.36 -1.85
C VAL A 244 19.78 10.51 -2.71
N VAL A 245 19.06 11.46 -2.13
CA VAL A 245 18.78 12.74 -2.78
C VAL A 245 20.00 13.63 -2.63
N ALA A 246 20.69 13.87 -3.75
CA ALA A 246 21.73 14.89 -3.83
C ALA A 246 21.24 16.05 -4.67
N THR A 247 21.41 17.29 -4.19
CA THR A 247 21.36 18.48 -5.04
C THR A 247 22.76 18.70 -5.60
N THR A 248 22.87 18.79 -6.92
CA THR A 248 24.08 19.37 -7.54
C THR A 248 24.13 20.85 -7.11
N ALA A 249 25.24 21.24 -6.50
CA ALA A 249 25.53 22.68 -6.34
C ALA A 249 25.59 23.30 -7.74
N ALA A 250 24.80 24.37 -7.94
CA ALA A 250 24.85 25.21 -9.11
C ALA A 250 26.18 25.98 -9.17
#